data_1f953aa5016ad2478c58dfd7dd756002
#
_entry.id   1f953aa5016ad2478c58dfd7dd756002
#
_cell.length_a   1.000
_cell.length_b   1.000
_cell.length_c   1.000
_cell.angle_alpha   90.00
_cell.angle_beta   90.00
_cell.angle_gamma   90.00
#
_symmetry.space_group_name_H-M   'P 1'
#
loop_
_entity.id
_entity.type
_entity.pdbx_description
1 polymer ?
#
loop_
_entity_poly.entity_id
_entity_poly.type
_entity_poly.pdbx_seq_one_letter_code
_entity_poly.pdbx_strand_id
1 'polypeptide(L)'
;PTGTRVIAEEVSANAYGEVVWSKEISENGQLSFELPAQSVMLLTIPVRMNALNTLVAVDDAVVKAGRNDKKNFGKAKMMNVEMNASRINGNQVSYVKFDLSGVDRQKINAAIFQIYGNSIVGHPYRFHVYALDNNNWDENTLNWKNAPNLGVLHM
;
A
#
# COMPACT_ATOMS: atom_id res chain seq x y z
N PRO A 1 13.84 3.26 -8.11
CA PRO A 1 15.21 2.91 -8.39
C PRO A 1 15.48 1.47 -7.99
N THR A 2 16.01 0.67 -8.91
CA THR A 2 16.52 -0.67 -8.64
C THR A 2 17.57 -0.61 -7.53
N GLY A 3 17.55 -1.55 -6.60
CA GLY A 3 18.50 -1.60 -5.50
C GLY A 3 18.12 -0.79 -4.23
N THR A 4 16.95 -0.19 -4.18
CA THR A 4 16.48 0.41 -2.92
C THR A 4 16.15 -0.68 -1.91
N ARG A 5 16.87 -0.70 -0.79
CA ARG A 5 16.65 -1.65 0.28
C ARG A 5 15.49 -1.19 1.16
N VAL A 6 14.53 -2.07 1.37
CA VAL A 6 13.38 -1.86 2.25
C VAL A 6 13.63 -2.57 3.57
N ILE A 7 13.29 -1.91 4.66
CA ILE A 7 13.40 -2.46 6.01
C ILE A 7 12.00 -2.61 6.57
N ALA A 8 11.68 -3.76 7.14
CA ALA A 8 10.45 -4.00 7.86
C ALA A 8 10.75 -4.20 9.35
N GLU A 9 10.03 -3.46 10.17
CA GLU A 9 10.05 -3.56 11.62
C GLU A 9 8.71 -4.14 12.08
N GLU A 10 8.74 -5.12 12.96
CA GLU A 10 7.55 -5.76 13.51
C GLU A 10 7.25 -5.23 14.91
N VAL A 11 5.97 -5.04 15.20
CA VAL A 11 5.44 -4.87 16.54
C VAL A 11 4.42 -5.99 16.79
N SER A 12 4.79 -6.95 17.59
CA SER A 12 3.94 -8.09 17.98
C SER A 12 4.17 -8.43 19.46
N ALA A 13 3.48 -9.45 19.95
CA ALA A 13 3.72 -9.95 21.30
C ALA A 13 5.16 -10.45 21.52
N ASN A 14 5.86 -10.81 20.46
CA ASN A 14 7.20 -11.40 20.50
C ASN A 14 8.31 -10.47 20.00
N ALA A 15 7.97 -9.34 19.37
CA ALA A 15 8.94 -8.38 18.82
C ALA A 15 8.39 -6.96 18.91
N TYR A 16 9.23 -6.03 19.33
CA TYR A 16 8.88 -4.62 19.39
C TYR A 16 9.98 -3.77 18.73
N GLY A 17 9.67 -3.24 17.54
CA GLY A 17 10.60 -2.41 16.79
C GLY A 17 11.83 -3.18 16.27
N GLU A 18 11.75 -4.49 16.18
CA GLU A 18 12.83 -5.31 15.63
C GLU A 18 12.74 -5.36 14.11
N VAL A 19 13.89 -5.26 13.45
CA VAL A 19 13.97 -5.47 12.01
C VAL A 19 13.81 -6.95 11.71
N VAL A 20 12.65 -7.36 11.23
CA VAL A 20 12.35 -8.77 10.93
C VAL A 20 12.86 -9.19 9.57
N TRP A 21 12.98 -8.26 8.61
CA TRP A 21 13.62 -8.51 7.33
C TRP A 21 13.98 -7.21 6.60
N SER A 22 14.83 -7.35 5.60
CA SER A 22 15.11 -6.29 4.64
C SER A 22 15.18 -6.89 3.23
N LYS A 23 14.57 -6.22 2.27
CA LYS A 23 14.54 -6.64 0.85
C LYS A 23 14.83 -5.47 -0.06
N GLU A 24 15.33 -5.76 -1.24
CA GLU A 24 15.47 -4.77 -2.31
C GLU A 24 14.19 -4.74 -3.15
N ILE A 25 13.83 -3.55 -3.62
CA ILE A 25 12.72 -3.38 -4.56
C ILE A 25 13.16 -4.00 -5.90
N SER A 26 12.32 -4.87 -6.45
CA SER A 26 12.56 -5.51 -7.74
C SER A 26 12.56 -4.49 -8.89
N GLU A 27 13.09 -4.89 -10.05
CA GLU A 27 13.17 -4.02 -11.23
C GLU A 27 11.82 -3.50 -11.74
N ASN A 28 10.76 -4.25 -11.49
CA ASN A 28 9.39 -3.86 -11.84
C ASN A 28 8.72 -2.93 -10.80
N GLY A 29 9.44 -2.50 -9.78
CA GLY A 29 8.91 -1.63 -8.72
C GLY A 29 7.97 -2.32 -7.74
N GLN A 30 7.89 -3.64 -7.75
CA GLN A 30 7.04 -4.43 -6.86
C GLN A 30 7.80 -4.85 -5.60
N LEU A 31 7.13 -4.72 -4.46
CA LEU A 31 7.55 -5.26 -3.18
C LEU A 31 6.47 -6.19 -2.64
N SER A 32 6.85 -7.43 -2.33
CA SER A 32 5.98 -8.41 -1.69
C SER A 32 6.54 -8.81 -0.34
N PHE A 33 5.68 -8.83 0.68
CA PHE A 33 6.05 -9.24 2.03
C PHE A 33 4.88 -9.95 2.72
N GLU A 34 5.20 -10.70 3.76
CA GLU A 34 4.21 -11.37 4.60
C GLU A 34 4.06 -10.62 5.91
N LEU A 35 2.82 -10.37 6.31
CA LEU A 35 2.49 -9.81 7.61
C LEU A 35 2.16 -10.96 8.56
N PRO A 36 2.91 -11.15 9.66
CA PRO A 36 2.60 -12.17 10.64
C PRO A 36 1.20 -11.99 11.24
N ALA A 37 0.60 -13.08 11.70
CA ALA A 37 -0.70 -13.04 12.35
C ALA A 37 -0.65 -12.15 13.60
N GLN A 38 -1.67 -11.33 13.81
CA GLN A 38 -1.80 -10.44 14.98
C GLN A 38 -0.60 -9.51 15.18
N SER A 39 0.06 -9.11 14.10
CA SER A 39 1.17 -8.18 14.13
C SER A 39 0.84 -6.86 13.46
N VAL A 40 1.63 -5.84 13.82
CA VAL A 40 1.69 -4.54 13.15
C VAL A 40 3.06 -4.43 12.53
N MET A 41 3.15 -4.02 11.29
CA MET A 41 4.41 -3.84 10.59
C MET A 41 4.59 -2.39 10.17
N LEU A 42 5.72 -1.81 10.48
CA LEU A 42 6.19 -0.56 9.93
C LEU A 42 7.11 -0.87 8.74
N LEU A 43 6.65 -0.55 7.53
CA LEU A 43 7.44 -0.69 6.34
C LEU A 43 8.17 0.63 6.04
N THR A 44 9.48 0.64 6.20
CA THR A 44 10.32 1.79 5.90
C THR A 44 11.07 1.55 4.60
N ILE A 45 10.82 2.38 3.60
CA ILE A 45 11.54 2.40 2.34
C ILE A 45 12.49 3.60 2.38
N PRO A 46 13.74 3.40 2.83
CA PRO A 46 14.67 4.53 2.98
C PRO A 46 15.05 5.07 1.61
N VAL A 47 15.15 6.38 1.57
CA VAL A 47 15.59 7.09 0.38
C VAL A 47 16.39 8.30 0.84
N ARG A 48 17.58 8.52 0.33
CA ARG A 48 18.44 9.63 0.76
C ARG A 48 17.72 10.95 0.62
N MET A 49 17.50 11.64 1.70
CA MET A 49 16.86 12.96 1.74
C MET A 49 17.81 14.01 2.31
N ASN A 50 17.91 15.13 1.61
CA ASN A 50 18.57 16.33 2.16
C ASN A 50 17.58 17.19 2.96
N ALA A 51 16.27 16.92 2.91
CA ALA A 51 15.23 17.53 3.73
C ALA A 51 14.05 16.56 3.84
N LEU A 52 13.49 16.43 5.04
CA LEU A 52 12.31 15.62 5.32
C LEU A 52 11.05 16.44 5.02
N ASN A 53 10.45 16.22 3.86
CA ASN A 53 9.09 16.68 3.60
C ASN A 53 8.13 15.50 3.86
N THR A 54 7.34 15.61 4.93
CA THR A 54 6.29 14.63 5.20
C THR A 54 5.06 14.99 4.39
N LEU A 55 4.61 14.06 3.56
CA LEU A 55 3.37 14.16 2.83
C LEU A 55 2.34 13.24 3.48
N VAL A 56 1.14 13.75 3.70
CA VAL A 56 -0.01 12.93 4.07
C VAL A 56 -0.83 12.58 2.83
N ALA A 57 -1.54 11.47 2.88
CA ALA A 57 -2.48 11.14 1.82
C ALA A 57 -3.52 12.25 1.66
N VAL A 58 -3.79 12.64 0.43
CA VAL A 58 -4.81 13.64 0.08
C VAL A 58 -6.13 12.99 -0.30
N ASP A 59 -6.08 11.78 -0.84
CA ASP A 59 -7.23 10.91 -1.11
C ASP A 59 -6.90 9.49 -0.67
N ASP A 60 -7.84 8.81 -0.08
CA ASP A 60 -7.78 7.37 0.14
C ASP A 60 -9.16 6.72 -0.06
N ALA A 61 -9.19 5.51 -0.58
CA ALA A 61 -10.44 4.79 -0.77
C ALA A 61 -10.23 3.28 -0.84
N VAL A 62 -11.20 2.55 -0.33
CA VAL A 62 -11.32 1.11 -0.54
C VAL A 62 -12.30 0.83 -1.67
N VAL A 63 -11.96 -0.04 -2.57
CA VAL A 63 -12.90 -0.58 -3.57
C VAL A 63 -13.16 -2.06 -3.30
N LYS A 64 -14.39 -2.49 -3.50
CA LYS A 64 -14.84 -3.84 -3.16
C LYS A 64 -15.51 -4.51 -4.35
N ALA A 65 -15.05 -5.70 -4.70
CA ALA A 65 -15.63 -6.50 -5.76
C ALA A 65 -17.01 -7.10 -5.41
N GLY A 66 -17.71 -7.61 -6.40
CA GLY A 66 -18.97 -8.33 -6.23
C GLY A 66 -20.15 -7.42 -6.01
N ARG A 67 -21.03 -7.75 -5.06
CA ARG A 67 -22.28 -6.98 -4.83
C ARG A 67 -22.08 -5.51 -4.44
N ASN A 68 -20.88 -5.14 -4.09
CA ASN A 68 -20.52 -3.77 -3.68
C ASN A 68 -19.67 -3.04 -4.74
N ASP A 69 -19.54 -3.58 -5.94
CA ASP A 69 -18.61 -3.10 -6.97
C ASP A 69 -18.91 -1.69 -7.50
N LYS A 70 -20.13 -1.20 -7.32
CA LYS A 70 -20.55 0.17 -7.67
C LYS A 70 -20.60 1.12 -6.48
N LYS A 71 -20.38 0.61 -5.26
CA LYS A 71 -20.42 1.45 -4.07
C LYS A 71 -19.08 2.13 -3.83
N ASN A 72 -19.15 3.40 -3.42
CA ASN A 72 -18.00 4.17 -2.98
C ASN A 72 -17.75 3.92 -1.48
N PHE A 73 -16.47 3.82 -1.08
CA PHE A 73 -16.02 3.65 0.30
C PHE A 73 -14.90 4.64 0.66
N GLY A 74 -14.82 5.79 0.02
CA GLY A 74 -13.83 6.83 0.30
C GLY A 74 -13.95 7.47 1.69
N LYS A 75 -15.09 7.27 2.39
CA LYS A 75 -15.28 7.72 3.78
C LYS A 75 -15.15 6.59 4.80
N ALA A 76 -14.61 5.45 4.41
CA ALA A 76 -14.39 4.34 5.33
C ALA A 76 -13.27 4.70 6.34
N LYS A 77 -13.49 4.39 7.62
CA LYS A 77 -12.50 4.67 8.67
C LYS A 77 -11.25 3.79 8.59
N MET A 78 -11.31 2.72 7.83
CA MET A 78 -10.22 1.76 7.66
C MET A 78 -10.12 1.36 6.20
N MET A 79 -8.90 1.30 5.71
CA MET A 79 -8.58 0.71 4.43
C MET A 79 -8.36 -0.79 4.61
N ASN A 80 -9.13 -1.59 3.87
CA ASN A 80 -9.02 -3.03 3.89
C ASN A 80 -8.42 -3.55 2.59
N VAL A 81 -7.57 -4.54 2.71
CA VAL A 81 -7.04 -5.29 1.57
C VAL A 81 -7.38 -6.74 1.75
N GLU A 82 -8.02 -7.33 0.74
CA GLU A 82 -8.37 -8.75 0.71
C GLU A 82 -8.29 -9.22 -0.74
N MET A 83 -7.56 -10.29 -0.98
CA MET A 83 -7.48 -10.90 -2.30
C MET A 83 -7.67 -12.41 -2.16
N ASN A 84 -8.65 -12.94 -2.86
CA ASN A 84 -8.89 -14.36 -2.95
C ASN A 84 -8.99 -14.77 -4.42
N ALA A 85 -8.01 -15.52 -4.89
CA ALA A 85 -7.94 -15.97 -6.27
C ALA A 85 -9.13 -16.85 -6.68
N SER A 86 -9.68 -17.61 -5.74
CA SER A 86 -10.83 -18.52 -5.97
C SER A 86 -12.19 -17.82 -5.86
N ARG A 87 -12.23 -16.62 -5.33
CA ARG A 87 -13.46 -15.83 -5.12
C ARG A 87 -13.19 -14.36 -5.43
N ILE A 88 -13.55 -13.92 -6.62
CA ILE A 88 -13.49 -12.48 -6.97
C ILE A 88 -14.44 -11.67 -6.08
N ASN A 89 -15.61 -12.23 -5.76
CA ASN A 89 -16.57 -11.58 -4.86
C ASN A 89 -15.99 -11.45 -3.45
N GLY A 90 -15.84 -10.20 -3.00
CA GLY A 90 -15.29 -9.89 -1.68
C GLY A 90 -13.87 -9.34 -1.72
N ASN A 91 -13.17 -9.46 -2.85
CA ASN A 91 -11.85 -8.83 -3.00
C ASN A 91 -11.92 -7.32 -2.73
N GLN A 92 -10.92 -6.82 -2.02
CA GLN A 92 -10.83 -5.42 -1.63
C GLN A 92 -9.43 -4.91 -1.94
N VAL A 93 -9.38 -3.72 -2.55
CA VAL A 93 -8.14 -3.01 -2.86
C VAL A 93 -8.23 -1.61 -2.27
N SER A 94 -7.15 -1.17 -1.65
CA SER A 94 -7.05 0.19 -1.12
C SER A 94 -6.17 1.04 -2.02
N TYR A 95 -6.66 2.22 -2.33
CA TYR A 95 -5.98 3.25 -3.13
C TYR A 95 -5.59 4.40 -2.23
N VAL A 96 -4.39 4.92 -2.41
CA VAL A 96 -3.86 6.07 -1.65
C VAL A 96 -3.21 7.03 -2.64
N LYS A 97 -3.50 8.31 -2.51
CA LYS A 97 -2.93 9.37 -3.34
C LYS A 97 -2.17 10.38 -2.48
N PHE A 98 -1.03 10.82 -2.99
CA PHE A 98 -0.24 11.89 -2.40
C PHE A 98 -0.10 13.05 -3.40
N ASP A 99 -0.23 14.27 -2.90
CA ASP A 99 0.08 15.46 -3.70
C ASP A 99 1.59 15.71 -3.71
N LEU A 100 2.19 15.60 -4.89
CA LEU A 100 3.60 15.84 -5.13
C LEU A 100 3.86 17.19 -5.81
N SER A 101 2.86 18.06 -5.94
CA SER A 101 2.97 19.33 -6.67
C SER A 101 4.02 20.29 -6.10
N GLY A 102 4.22 20.24 -4.77
CA GLY A 102 5.23 21.02 -4.05
C GLY A 102 6.61 20.37 -3.97
N VAL A 103 6.80 19.21 -4.61
CA VAL A 103 8.03 18.42 -4.48
C VAL A 103 8.90 18.57 -5.73
N ASP A 104 10.10 19.12 -5.53
CA ASP A 104 11.09 19.18 -6.61
C ASP A 104 11.66 17.78 -6.87
N ARG A 105 11.18 17.16 -7.95
CA ARG A 105 11.54 15.78 -8.33
C ARG A 105 13.04 15.60 -8.58
N GLN A 106 13.75 16.65 -8.96
CA GLN A 106 15.20 16.58 -9.20
C GLN A 106 16.00 16.49 -7.90
N LYS A 107 15.40 16.92 -6.80
CA LYS A 107 16.00 16.87 -5.44
C LYS A 107 15.56 15.67 -4.63
N ILE A 108 14.63 14.85 -5.14
CA ILE A 108 14.24 13.63 -4.48
C ILE A 108 15.34 12.60 -4.73
N ASN A 109 16.11 12.34 -3.72
CA ASN A 109 17.01 11.18 -3.73
C ASN A 109 16.26 9.92 -3.28
N ALA A 110 15.06 10.17 -2.69
CA ALA A 110 14.35 9.07 -2.09
C ALA A 110 13.00 9.43 -1.47
N ALA A 111 12.05 8.44 -1.37
CA ALA A 111 10.77 8.59 -0.68
C ALA A 111 10.54 7.43 0.29
N ILE A 112 9.93 7.67 1.41
CA ILE A 112 9.53 6.65 2.36
C ILE A 112 8.01 6.57 2.30
N PHE A 113 7.47 5.42 1.95
CA PHE A 113 6.06 5.13 2.12
C PHE A 113 5.86 4.42 3.45
N GLN A 114 5.11 5.05 4.34
CA GLN A 114 4.78 4.49 5.65
C GLN A 114 3.30 4.13 5.68
N ILE A 115 3.01 2.91 6.09
CA ILE A 115 1.66 2.42 6.29
C ILE A 115 1.55 1.76 7.65
N TYR A 116 0.48 2.09 8.37
CA TYR A 116 0.12 1.42 9.60
C TYR A 116 -0.99 0.41 9.31
N GLY A 117 -0.80 -0.83 9.71
CA GLY A 117 -1.80 -1.85 9.45
C GLY A 117 -1.70 -3.04 10.41
N ASN A 118 -2.76 -3.82 10.48
CA ASN A 118 -2.77 -5.08 11.21
C ASN A 118 -3.42 -6.18 10.36
N SER A 119 -3.07 -7.43 10.67
CA SER A 119 -3.76 -8.60 10.17
C SER A 119 -4.81 -9.06 11.18
N ILE A 120 -6.05 -9.18 10.73
CA ILE A 120 -7.18 -9.66 11.56
C ILE A 120 -7.39 -11.18 11.49
N VAL A 121 -6.59 -11.87 10.69
CA VAL A 121 -6.68 -13.33 10.56
C VAL A 121 -5.49 -14.02 11.21
N GLY A 122 -5.69 -15.26 11.61
CA GLY A 122 -4.74 -16.06 12.36
C GLY A 122 -3.59 -16.67 11.55
N HIS A 123 -3.29 -16.15 10.36
CA HIS A 123 -2.18 -16.63 9.51
C HIS A 123 -1.48 -15.46 8.78
N PRO A 124 -0.21 -15.62 8.35
CA PRO A 124 0.53 -14.59 7.63
C PRO A 124 -0.14 -14.19 6.32
N TYR A 125 -0.04 -12.91 5.98
CA TYR A 125 -0.52 -12.34 4.73
C TYR A 125 0.61 -11.84 3.87
N ARG A 126 0.36 -11.87 2.55
CA ARG A 126 1.21 -11.20 1.58
C ARG A 126 0.53 -9.93 1.10
N PHE A 127 1.23 -8.81 1.20
CA PHE A 127 0.83 -7.52 0.66
C PHE A 127 1.60 -7.20 -0.61
N HIS A 128 0.91 -6.60 -1.57
CA HIS A 128 1.52 -6.05 -2.77
C HIS A 128 1.19 -4.56 -2.84
N VAL A 129 2.20 -3.73 -3.04
CA VAL A 129 2.06 -2.29 -3.25
C VAL A 129 2.46 -1.99 -4.68
N TYR A 130 1.59 -1.28 -5.40
CA TYR A 130 1.79 -0.92 -6.81
C TYR A 130 1.78 0.59 -6.95
N ALA A 131 2.70 1.13 -7.74
CA ALA A 131 2.59 2.49 -8.24
C ALA A 131 1.56 2.52 -9.37
N LEU A 132 0.75 3.57 -9.41
CA LEU A 132 -0.23 3.80 -10.46
C LEU A 132 0.22 4.98 -11.33
N ASP A 133 0.17 4.80 -12.63
CA ASP A 133 0.44 5.87 -13.60
C ASP A 133 -0.75 6.83 -13.76
N ASN A 134 -1.95 6.39 -13.40
CA ASN A 134 -3.18 7.15 -13.53
C ASN A 134 -3.65 7.69 -12.19
N ASN A 135 -3.60 9.02 -12.02
CA ASN A 135 -4.07 9.74 -10.83
C ASN A 135 -5.48 10.35 -11.00
N ASN A 136 -6.19 10.05 -12.09
CA ASN A 136 -7.53 10.58 -12.36
C ASN A 136 -8.61 9.81 -11.60
N TRP A 137 -8.53 9.79 -10.28
CA TRP A 137 -9.57 9.26 -9.43
C TRP A 137 -9.77 10.18 -8.22
N ASP A 138 -10.93 10.11 -7.63
CA ASP A 138 -11.37 10.91 -6.49
C ASP A 138 -11.98 9.98 -5.44
N GLU A 139 -11.63 10.16 -4.17
CA GLU A 139 -12.09 9.28 -3.09
C GLU A 139 -13.62 9.22 -2.96
N ASN A 140 -14.33 10.31 -3.30
CA ASN A 140 -15.79 10.38 -3.16
C ASN A 140 -16.54 9.65 -4.29
N THR A 141 -15.87 9.29 -5.37
CA THR A 141 -16.47 8.65 -6.55
C THR A 141 -15.87 7.29 -6.89
N LEU A 142 -14.69 6.97 -6.34
CA LEU A 142 -14.00 5.73 -6.63
C LEU A 142 -14.80 4.50 -6.18
N ASN A 143 -14.91 3.52 -7.06
CA ASN A 143 -15.50 2.21 -6.78
C ASN A 143 -14.82 1.15 -7.62
N TRP A 144 -15.13 -0.13 -7.43
CA TRP A 144 -14.47 -1.23 -8.12
C TRP A 144 -14.55 -1.15 -9.65
N LYS A 145 -15.64 -0.57 -10.20
CA LYS A 145 -15.87 -0.50 -11.66
C LYS A 145 -15.09 0.60 -12.35
N ASN A 146 -14.79 1.69 -11.64
CA ASN A 146 -14.08 2.84 -12.21
C ASN A 146 -12.66 3.01 -11.64
N ALA A 147 -12.24 2.13 -10.74
CA ALA A 147 -10.90 2.17 -10.18
C ALA A 147 -9.83 1.95 -11.26
N PRO A 148 -8.69 2.68 -11.17
CA PRO A 148 -7.56 2.45 -12.05
C PRO A 148 -7.13 0.98 -12.02
N ASN A 149 -6.84 0.43 -13.19
CA ASN A 149 -6.35 -0.93 -13.29
C ASN A 149 -4.94 -1.01 -12.68
N LEU A 150 -4.71 -2.01 -11.85
CA LEU A 150 -3.40 -2.26 -11.22
C LEU A 150 -2.33 -2.77 -12.19
N GLY A 151 -2.63 -2.81 -13.49
CA GLY A 151 -1.68 -3.10 -14.58
C GLY A 151 -1.11 -4.51 -14.63
N VAL A 152 -1.19 -5.30 -13.59
CA VAL A 152 -0.53 -6.62 -13.51
C VAL A 152 -1.31 -7.66 -12.70
N LEU A 153 -2.62 -7.58 -12.63
CA LEU A 153 -3.40 -8.72 -12.13
C LEU A 153 -3.90 -9.56 -13.31
N HIS A 154 -2.98 -9.97 -14.18
CA HIS A 154 -3.18 -11.15 -15.00
C HIS A 154 -2.76 -12.36 -14.16
N MET A 155 -3.70 -12.94 -13.47
CA MET A 155 -3.60 -14.33 -13.02
C MET A 155 -4.13 -15.24 -14.12
#